data_8d4e8a349ccdfd5b9c839d06ae72fe9d
#
_entry.id   8d4e8a349ccdfd5b9c839d06ae72fe9d
#
_cell.length_a   1.000
_cell.length_b   1.000
_cell.length_c   1.000
_cell.angle_alpha   90.00
_cell.angle_beta   90.00
_cell.angle_gamma   90.00
#
_symmetry.space_group_name_H-M   'P 1'
#
loop_
_entity.id
_entity.type
_entity.pdbx_description
1 polymer ?
#
loop_
_entity_poly.entity_id
_entity_poly.type
_entity_poly.pdbx_seq_one_letter_code
_entity_poly.pdbx_strand_id
1 'polypeptide(L)'
;MQQTRSPYQIAMIQMDCDLFHVSNNLDKAEKQIREAAAHGAKLICLPEVFNVGYLGTCIPDMMKLAEIEDGPSLTRMRRLAKELSVFILAPILFSTPSGVENSAFLIDDTGTILGHYSKTHPVGDERTYLQRGTQYPVFETKLGKIGVVICYDVCFPETVRLLT
;
A
#
# COMPACT_ATOMS: atom_id res chain seq x y z
N MET A 1 -10.22 30.04 -6.48
CA MET A 1 -10.34 29.36 -7.80
C MET A 1 -9.90 27.92 -7.61
N GLN A 2 -10.80 26.95 -7.71
CA GLN A 2 -10.40 25.54 -7.78
C GLN A 2 -9.69 25.32 -9.11
N GLN A 3 -8.40 24.98 -9.06
CA GLN A 3 -7.71 24.51 -10.26
C GLN A 3 -8.39 23.23 -10.75
N THR A 4 -9.00 23.29 -11.91
CA THR A 4 -9.54 22.11 -12.60
C THR A 4 -8.35 21.23 -12.99
N ARG A 5 -8.12 20.16 -12.24
CA ARG A 5 -7.07 19.18 -12.57
C ARG A 5 -7.53 18.33 -13.75
N SER A 6 -6.61 18.02 -14.66
CA SER A 6 -6.89 17.08 -15.74
C SER A 6 -7.19 15.70 -15.17
N PRO A 7 -8.15 14.96 -15.72
CA PRO A 7 -8.42 13.59 -15.30
C PRO A 7 -7.21 12.69 -15.55
N TYR A 8 -6.99 11.72 -14.67
CA TYR A 8 -5.92 10.73 -14.79
C TYR A 8 -6.46 9.32 -14.52
N GLN A 9 -5.76 8.31 -15.01
CA GLN A 9 -6.14 6.92 -14.82
C GLN A 9 -5.54 6.36 -13.52
N ILE A 10 -6.33 5.56 -12.81
CA ILE A 10 -5.91 4.79 -11.64
C ILE A 10 -5.99 3.31 -12.01
N ALA A 11 -4.96 2.55 -11.73
CA ALA A 11 -4.97 1.10 -11.84
C ALA A 11 -5.09 0.46 -10.46
N MET A 12 -6.07 -0.42 -10.30
CA MET A 12 -6.20 -1.30 -9.16
C MET A 12 -5.66 -2.67 -9.58
N ILE A 13 -4.50 -3.05 -9.04
CA ILE A 13 -3.89 -4.35 -9.33
C ILE A 13 -4.61 -5.43 -8.55
N GLN A 14 -5.05 -6.46 -9.27
CA GLN A 14 -5.58 -7.68 -8.69
C GLN A 14 -4.68 -8.83 -9.10
N MET A 15 -3.93 -9.37 -8.16
CA MET A 15 -2.96 -10.44 -8.40
C MET A 15 -3.17 -11.59 -7.43
N ASP A 16 -2.85 -12.78 -7.90
CA ASP A 16 -2.73 -13.97 -7.08
C ASP A 16 -1.35 -13.96 -6.39
N CYS A 17 -1.35 -13.84 -5.07
CA CYS A 17 -0.13 -13.81 -4.27
C CYS A 17 0.24 -15.22 -3.80
N ASP A 18 1.48 -15.63 -4.05
CA ASP A 18 2.04 -16.85 -3.47
C ASP A 18 2.33 -16.60 -1.98
N LEU A 19 1.65 -17.35 -1.10
CA LEU A 19 1.80 -17.16 0.34
C LEU A 19 3.27 -17.34 0.78
N PHE A 20 3.80 -16.35 1.49
CA PHE A 20 5.17 -16.32 2.04
C PHE A 20 6.30 -16.27 1.00
N HIS A 21 6.01 -16.11 -0.28
CA HIS A 21 7.01 -16.05 -1.35
C HIS A 21 7.22 -14.60 -1.85
N VAL A 22 7.90 -13.78 -1.04
CA VAL A 22 8.10 -12.34 -1.30
C VAL A 22 8.68 -12.08 -2.69
N SER A 23 9.75 -12.79 -3.09
CA SER A 23 10.39 -12.56 -4.39
C SER A 23 9.42 -12.76 -5.56
N ASN A 24 8.66 -13.88 -5.55
CA ASN A 24 7.70 -14.19 -6.61
C ASN A 24 6.60 -13.13 -6.69
N ASN A 25 6.10 -12.70 -5.53
CA ASN A 25 5.06 -11.68 -5.47
C ASN A 25 5.56 -10.32 -5.98
N LEU A 26 6.80 -9.96 -5.67
CA LEU A 26 7.43 -8.76 -6.20
C LEU A 26 7.59 -8.81 -7.73
N ASP A 27 7.94 -9.98 -8.29
CA ASP A 27 8.06 -10.16 -9.75
C ASP A 27 6.69 -10.04 -10.44
N LYS A 28 5.65 -10.66 -9.86
CA LYS A 28 4.27 -10.53 -10.33
C LYS A 28 3.78 -9.09 -10.27
N ALA A 29 4.01 -8.40 -9.14
CA ALA A 29 3.64 -7.00 -8.96
C ALA A 29 4.35 -6.10 -9.96
N GLU A 30 5.66 -6.23 -10.14
CA GLU A 30 6.43 -5.44 -11.12
C GLU A 30 5.88 -5.60 -12.53
N LYS A 31 5.57 -6.84 -12.97
CA LYS A 31 4.99 -7.09 -14.30
C LYS A 31 3.69 -6.32 -14.48
N GLN A 32 2.77 -6.39 -13.51
CA GLN A 32 1.47 -5.73 -13.60
C GLN A 32 1.57 -4.20 -13.47
N ILE A 33 2.50 -3.69 -12.64
CA ILE A 33 2.80 -2.25 -12.55
C ILE A 33 3.27 -1.71 -13.90
N ARG A 34 4.20 -2.40 -14.57
CA ARG A 34 4.70 -2.00 -15.89
C ARG A 34 3.59 -2.00 -16.94
N GLU A 35 2.74 -2.99 -16.93
CA GLU A 35 1.57 -3.08 -17.81
C GLU A 35 0.59 -1.92 -17.56
N ALA A 36 0.25 -1.66 -16.30
CA ALA A 36 -0.64 -0.56 -15.94
C ALA A 36 -0.07 0.81 -16.35
N ALA A 37 1.22 1.03 -16.13
CA ALA A 37 1.92 2.25 -16.54
C ALA A 37 1.92 2.42 -18.06
N ALA A 38 2.14 1.34 -18.83
CA ALA A 38 2.09 1.35 -20.29
C ALA A 38 0.69 1.71 -20.82
N HIS A 39 -0.37 1.37 -20.07
CA HIS A 39 -1.75 1.77 -20.38
C HIS A 39 -2.12 3.18 -19.86
N GLY A 40 -1.16 3.93 -19.33
CA GLY A 40 -1.35 5.34 -18.95
C GLY A 40 -1.77 5.60 -17.51
N ALA A 41 -1.78 4.58 -16.64
CA ALA A 41 -2.07 4.78 -15.22
C ALA A 41 -1.05 5.74 -14.58
N LYS A 42 -1.55 6.65 -13.73
CA LYS A 42 -0.73 7.60 -12.96
C LYS A 42 -0.67 7.28 -11.48
N LEU A 43 -1.63 6.55 -10.96
CA LEU A 43 -1.64 5.97 -9.63
C LEU A 43 -1.92 4.47 -9.77
N ILE A 44 -1.08 3.63 -9.18
CA ILE A 44 -1.19 2.18 -9.22
C ILE A 44 -1.29 1.68 -7.78
N CYS A 45 -2.39 1.00 -7.47
CA CYS A 45 -2.67 0.48 -6.13
C CYS A 45 -2.48 -1.04 -6.12
N LEU A 46 -1.59 -1.53 -5.27
CA LEU A 46 -1.36 -2.96 -5.04
C LEU A 46 -2.35 -3.50 -3.99
N PRO A 47 -2.63 -4.82 -3.98
CA PRO A 47 -3.50 -5.42 -2.99
C PRO A 47 -2.86 -5.43 -1.59
N GLU A 48 -3.71 -5.57 -0.56
CA GLU A 48 -3.31 -5.66 0.85
C GLU A 48 -2.23 -6.74 1.04
N VAL A 49 -1.11 -6.36 1.70
CA VAL A 49 0.02 -7.25 1.99
C VAL A 49 0.52 -8.04 0.76
N PHE A 50 0.59 -7.35 -0.38
CA PHE A 50 0.85 -7.97 -1.70
C PHE A 50 2.16 -8.77 -1.74
N ASN A 51 3.16 -8.38 -0.94
CA ASN A 51 4.48 -9.01 -0.94
C ASN A 51 4.50 -10.37 -0.25
N VAL A 52 3.67 -10.58 0.77
CA VAL A 52 3.62 -11.83 1.56
C VAL A 52 2.43 -12.70 1.16
N GLY A 53 1.37 -12.08 0.64
CA GLY A 53 0.05 -12.67 0.51
C GLY A 53 -0.70 -12.67 1.85
N TYR A 54 -2.02 -12.51 1.82
CA TYR A 54 -2.83 -12.42 3.02
C TYR A 54 -3.48 -13.78 3.36
N LEU A 55 -3.19 -14.29 4.58
CA LEU A 55 -3.87 -15.44 5.15
C LEU A 55 -4.20 -15.16 6.64
N GLY A 56 -5.44 -14.80 6.92
CA GLY A 56 -5.89 -14.34 8.24
C GLY A 56 -5.65 -15.31 9.40
N THR A 57 -5.50 -16.61 9.12
CA THR A 57 -5.20 -17.67 10.11
C THR A 57 -3.70 -17.87 10.36
N CYS A 58 -2.82 -17.18 9.61
CA CYS A 58 -1.37 -17.35 9.67
C CYS A 58 -0.64 -16.02 9.94
N ILE A 59 -1.26 -15.09 10.62
CA ILE A 59 -0.67 -13.77 10.93
C ILE A 59 0.72 -13.89 11.59
N PRO A 60 0.97 -14.78 12.58
CA PRO A 60 2.31 -14.92 13.17
C PRO A 60 3.40 -15.32 12.18
N ASP A 61 3.07 -16.13 11.15
CA ASP A 61 4.03 -16.51 10.12
C ASP A 61 4.26 -15.38 9.12
N MET A 62 3.21 -14.65 8.76
CA MET A 62 3.31 -13.47 7.92
C MET A 62 4.19 -12.39 8.57
N MET A 63 4.08 -12.18 9.89
CA MET A 63 4.88 -11.20 10.64
C MET A 63 6.39 -11.46 10.58
N LYS A 64 6.82 -12.70 10.40
CA LYS A 64 8.25 -13.04 10.23
C LYS A 64 8.84 -12.45 8.95
N LEU A 65 7.99 -12.05 8.01
CA LEU A 65 8.33 -11.42 6.73
C LEU A 65 8.02 -9.92 6.71
N ALA A 66 7.72 -9.33 7.87
CA ALA A 66 7.53 -7.89 7.98
C ALA A 66 8.83 -7.15 7.65
N GLU A 67 8.71 -6.06 6.90
CA GLU A 67 9.84 -5.28 6.41
C GLU A 67 9.92 -3.91 7.08
N ILE A 68 11.12 -3.38 7.18
CA ILE A 68 11.36 -1.96 7.48
C ILE A 68 11.22 -1.13 6.19
N GLU A 69 11.27 0.21 6.30
CA GLU A 69 11.09 1.12 5.15
C GLU A 69 12.11 0.89 4.03
N ASP A 70 13.35 0.53 4.37
CA ASP A 70 14.39 0.21 3.38
C ASP A 70 14.41 -1.28 2.98
N GLY A 71 13.34 -2.02 3.28
CA GLY A 71 13.19 -3.42 2.90
C GLY A 71 13.02 -3.61 1.38
N PRO A 72 13.14 -4.86 0.91
CA PRO A 72 13.17 -5.19 -0.52
C PRO A 72 11.90 -4.74 -1.26
N SER A 73 10.72 -4.85 -0.63
CA SER A 73 9.45 -4.49 -1.28
C SER A 73 9.39 -2.99 -1.57
N LEU A 74 9.57 -2.14 -0.56
CA LEU A 74 9.49 -0.70 -0.75
C LEU A 74 10.65 -0.17 -1.61
N THR A 75 11.86 -0.71 -1.47
CA THR A 75 12.99 -0.38 -2.34
C THR A 75 12.65 -0.63 -3.81
N ARG A 76 12.04 -1.78 -4.12
CA ARG A 76 11.63 -2.11 -5.49
C ARG A 76 10.50 -1.20 -5.99
N MET A 77 9.50 -0.93 -5.17
CA MET A 77 8.39 -0.03 -5.53
C MET A 77 8.85 1.40 -5.77
N ARG A 78 9.78 1.93 -4.95
CA ARG A 78 10.39 3.25 -5.14
C ARG A 78 11.13 3.35 -6.48
N ARG A 79 11.91 2.32 -6.82
CA ARG A 79 12.60 2.25 -8.12
C ARG A 79 11.61 2.27 -9.27
N LEU A 80 10.55 1.45 -9.22
CA LEU A 80 9.53 1.38 -10.27
C LEU A 80 8.74 2.68 -10.40
N ALA A 81 8.34 3.29 -9.30
CA ALA A 81 7.63 4.56 -9.28
C ALA A 81 8.43 5.65 -10.03
N LYS A 82 9.72 5.75 -9.72
CA LYS A 82 10.64 6.68 -10.38
C LYS A 82 10.86 6.35 -11.87
N GLU A 83 11.15 5.09 -12.18
CA GLU A 83 11.45 4.62 -13.55
C GLU A 83 10.26 4.88 -14.48
N LEU A 84 9.05 4.58 -14.02
CA LEU A 84 7.82 4.67 -14.82
C LEU A 84 7.10 6.02 -14.69
N SER A 85 7.58 6.91 -13.82
CA SER A 85 6.95 8.21 -13.52
C SER A 85 5.47 8.06 -13.12
N VAL A 86 5.20 7.15 -12.16
CA VAL A 86 3.87 6.84 -11.62
C VAL A 86 3.87 6.88 -10.09
N PHE A 87 2.71 7.15 -9.49
CA PHE A 87 2.50 6.94 -8.07
C PHE A 87 2.19 5.47 -7.80
N ILE A 88 2.72 4.93 -6.70
CA ILE A 88 2.42 3.55 -6.26
C ILE A 88 1.94 3.57 -4.81
N LEU A 89 0.79 2.93 -4.56
CA LEU A 89 0.33 2.59 -3.22
C LEU A 89 0.72 1.13 -2.96
N ALA A 90 1.61 0.93 -1.98
CA ALA A 90 2.23 -0.36 -1.67
C ALA A 90 1.91 -0.81 -0.24
N PRO A 91 0.87 -1.65 -0.04
CA PRO A 91 0.53 -2.20 1.27
C PRO A 91 1.42 -3.40 1.63
N ILE A 92 2.09 -3.34 2.78
CA ILE A 92 2.97 -4.39 3.33
C ILE A 92 2.74 -4.60 4.83
N LEU A 93 3.29 -5.65 5.40
CA LEU A 93 3.51 -5.74 6.84
C LEU A 93 4.78 -4.94 7.18
N PHE A 94 4.60 -3.89 7.96
CA PHE A 94 5.65 -2.94 8.32
C PHE A 94 6.14 -3.18 9.74
N SER A 95 7.45 -3.41 9.88
CA SER A 95 8.11 -3.60 11.17
C SER A 95 8.49 -2.25 11.77
N THR A 96 7.95 -1.95 12.94
CA THR A 96 8.23 -0.75 13.72
C THR A 96 8.86 -1.12 15.07
N PRO A 97 9.46 -0.16 15.81
CA PRO A 97 9.93 -0.42 17.16
C PRO A 97 8.83 -0.87 18.15
N SER A 98 7.57 -0.56 17.87
CA SER A 98 6.42 -0.93 18.71
C SER A 98 5.76 -2.25 18.30
N GLY A 99 6.14 -2.83 17.16
CA GLY A 99 5.57 -4.08 16.66
C GLY A 99 5.34 -4.05 15.14
N VAL A 100 4.53 -4.96 14.64
CA VAL A 100 4.23 -5.06 13.21
C VAL A 100 2.86 -4.44 12.90
N GLU A 101 2.80 -3.63 11.86
CA GLU A 101 1.60 -2.95 11.36
C GLU A 101 1.25 -3.43 9.94
N ASN A 102 -0.04 -3.46 9.61
CA ASN A 102 -0.50 -3.58 8.23
C ASN A 102 -0.57 -2.17 7.64
N SER A 103 0.39 -1.81 6.80
CA SER A 103 0.61 -0.42 6.38
C SER A 103 0.71 -0.26 4.87
N ALA A 104 0.04 0.75 4.33
CA ALA A 104 0.07 1.11 2.91
C ALA A 104 0.90 2.39 2.71
N PHE A 105 2.00 2.28 2.00
CA PHE A 105 2.93 3.36 1.68
C PHE A 105 2.56 4.03 0.37
N LEU A 106 2.42 5.35 0.38
CA LEU A 106 2.25 6.14 -0.84
C LEU A 106 3.61 6.64 -1.32
N ILE A 107 3.99 6.21 -2.51
CA ILE A 107 5.25 6.54 -3.18
C ILE A 107 4.93 7.43 -4.38
N ASP A 108 5.60 8.57 -4.52
CA ASP A 108 5.41 9.47 -5.64
C ASP A 108 6.22 9.05 -6.88
N ASP A 109 5.99 9.71 -7.98
CA ASP A 109 6.63 9.45 -9.27
C ASP A 109 8.12 9.84 -9.35
N THR A 110 8.69 10.35 -8.27
CA THR A 110 10.15 10.49 -8.10
C THR A 110 10.78 9.33 -7.33
N GLY A 111 9.96 8.42 -6.80
CA GLY A 111 10.35 7.32 -5.91
C GLY A 111 10.46 7.72 -4.45
N THR A 112 9.93 8.89 -4.07
CA THR A 112 9.92 9.37 -2.69
C THR A 112 8.70 8.81 -1.96
N ILE A 113 8.90 8.26 -0.77
CA ILE A 113 7.80 7.88 0.12
C ILE A 113 7.22 9.18 0.71
N LEU A 114 5.95 9.45 0.44
CA LEU A 114 5.22 10.59 0.99
C LEU A 114 4.73 10.33 2.42
N GLY A 115 4.62 9.06 2.79
CA GLY A 115 4.17 8.58 4.07
C GLY A 115 3.41 7.27 3.94
N HIS A 116 2.81 6.83 5.05
CA HIS A 116 2.01 5.60 5.07
C HIS A 116 0.75 5.78 5.91
N TYR A 117 -0.22 4.92 5.67
CA TYR A 117 -1.39 4.71 6.50
C TYR A 117 -1.31 3.31 7.09
N SER A 118 -1.50 3.18 8.39
CA SER A 118 -1.59 1.88 9.07
C SER A 118 -3.04 1.55 9.42
N LYS A 119 -3.46 0.34 9.13
CA LYS A 119 -4.83 -0.16 9.31
C LYS A 119 -5.35 0.12 10.73
N THR A 120 -6.43 0.88 10.81
CA THR A 120 -7.00 1.31 12.09
C THR A 120 -8.03 0.33 12.64
N HIS A 121 -8.57 -0.57 11.80
CA HIS A 121 -9.53 -1.60 12.17
C HIS A 121 -9.00 -3.00 11.80
N PRO A 122 -8.05 -3.56 12.58
CA PRO A 122 -7.63 -4.95 12.41
C PRO A 122 -8.81 -5.91 12.50
N VAL A 123 -8.79 -7.02 11.75
CA VAL A 123 -9.84 -8.03 11.69
C VAL A 123 -9.32 -9.40 12.10
N GLY A 124 -10.16 -10.21 12.74
CA GLY A 124 -9.78 -11.58 13.16
C GLY A 124 -8.52 -11.58 14.02
N ASP A 125 -7.58 -12.43 13.65
CA ASP A 125 -6.30 -12.62 14.36
C ASP A 125 -5.37 -11.41 14.28
N GLU A 126 -5.56 -10.51 13.30
CA GLU A 126 -4.81 -9.25 13.27
C GLU A 126 -4.93 -8.47 14.58
N ARG A 127 -6.10 -8.52 15.23
CA ARG A 127 -6.37 -7.82 16.52
C ARG A 127 -5.44 -8.27 17.64
N THR A 128 -4.97 -9.50 17.57
CA THR A 128 -4.11 -10.11 18.60
C THR A 128 -2.65 -9.83 18.31
N TYR A 129 -2.26 -9.82 17.04
CA TYR A 129 -0.86 -9.87 16.65
C TYR A 129 -0.32 -8.58 16.06
N LEU A 130 -1.16 -7.78 15.37
CA LEU A 130 -0.71 -6.55 14.71
C LEU A 130 -0.97 -5.31 15.56
N GLN A 131 -0.08 -4.35 15.46
CA GLN A 131 -0.30 -3.03 16.02
C GLN A 131 -1.35 -2.28 15.20
N ARG A 132 -2.25 -1.61 15.89
CA ARG A 132 -3.30 -0.81 15.29
C ARG A 132 -2.78 0.58 14.93
N GLY A 133 -3.06 1.05 13.71
CA GLY A 133 -2.88 2.45 13.33
C GLY A 133 -3.80 3.40 14.11
N THR A 134 -3.35 4.64 14.28
CA THR A 134 -4.09 5.67 15.04
C THR A 134 -4.23 6.98 14.26
N GLN A 135 -3.66 7.05 13.06
CA GLN A 135 -3.61 8.27 12.24
C GLN A 135 -4.43 8.09 10.96
N TYR A 136 -4.98 9.19 10.48
CA TYR A 136 -5.75 9.27 9.24
C TYR A 136 -5.11 10.31 8.31
N PRO A 137 -3.91 10.01 7.75
CA PRO A 137 -3.22 10.97 6.91
C PRO A 137 -3.94 11.20 5.58
N VAL A 138 -3.97 12.46 5.14
CA VAL A 138 -4.35 12.84 3.79
C VAL A 138 -3.11 13.41 3.10
N PHE A 139 -2.68 12.76 2.04
CA PHE A 139 -1.46 13.10 1.32
C PHE A 139 -1.76 14.16 0.26
N GLU A 140 -1.13 15.33 0.38
CA GLU A 140 -1.16 16.36 -0.66
C GLU A 140 -0.22 15.95 -1.81
N THR A 141 -0.78 15.75 -2.99
CA THR A 141 -0.01 15.31 -4.17
C THR A 141 -0.35 16.15 -5.39
N LYS A 142 0.46 16.06 -6.43
CA LYS A 142 0.14 16.67 -7.73
C LYS A 142 -1.10 16.04 -8.40
N LEU A 143 -1.45 14.81 -8.01
CA LEU A 143 -2.68 14.15 -8.48
C LEU A 143 -3.92 14.60 -7.71
N GLY A 144 -3.75 15.20 -6.54
CA GLY A 144 -4.81 15.59 -5.64
C GLY A 144 -4.53 15.18 -4.21
N LYS A 145 -5.52 15.37 -3.35
CA LYS A 145 -5.53 14.84 -2.00
C LYS A 145 -5.87 13.34 -2.07
N ILE A 146 -5.03 12.52 -1.44
CA ILE A 146 -5.21 11.08 -1.40
C ILE A 146 -5.34 10.64 0.04
N GLY A 147 -6.49 10.08 0.40
CA GLY A 147 -6.71 9.35 1.64
C GLY A 147 -6.64 7.85 1.37
N VAL A 148 -6.19 7.07 2.34
CA VAL A 148 -6.02 5.62 2.22
C VAL A 148 -6.78 4.90 3.31
N VAL A 149 -7.45 3.81 2.94
CA VAL A 149 -8.07 2.85 3.85
C VAL A 149 -7.66 1.43 3.44
N ILE A 150 -7.58 0.51 4.40
CA ILE A 150 -7.18 -0.87 4.14
C ILE A 150 -8.33 -1.81 4.51
N CYS A 151 -8.85 -2.54 3.52
CA CYS A 151 -9.78 -3.66 3.65
C CYS A 151 -10.94 -3.36 4.63
N TYR A 152 -10.92 -3.90 5.84
CA TYR A 152 -12.00 -3.80 6.84
C TYR A 152 -12.30 -2.37 7.29
N ASP A 153 -11.34 -1.44 7.14
CA ASP A 153 -11.57 -0.01 7.45
C ASP A 153 -12.74 0.58 6.66
N VAL A 154 -13.02 0.08 5.45
CA VAL A 154 -14.12 0.57 4.60
C VAL A 154 -15.51 0.32 5.22
N CYS A 155 -15.60 -0.62 6.15
CA CYS A 155 -16.86 -0.91 6.87
C CYS A 155 -17.21 0.18 7.91
N PHE A 156 -16.30 1.12 8.17
CA PHE A 156 -16.47 2.18 9.16
C PHE A 156 -16.56 3.53 8.44
N PRO A 157 -17.76 4.10 8.25
CA PRO A 157 -17.95 5.36 7.54
C PRO A 157 -17.20 6.54 8.19
N GLU A 158 -16.92 6.44 9.50
CA GLU A 158 -16.13 7.42 10.24
C GLU A 158 -14.70 7.53 9.70
N THR A 159 -14.10 6.40 9.30
CA THR A 159 -12.75 6.37 8.71
C THR A 159 -12.69 7.22 7.45
N VAL A 160 -13.64 7.03 6.54
CA VAL A 160 -13.71 7.80 5.29
C VAL A 160 -13.99 9.27 5.59
N ARG A 161 -14.88 9.56 6.56
CA ARG A 161 -15.21 10.93 6.96
C ARG A 161 -14.01 11.70 7.53
N LEU A 162 -13.10 11.02 8.23
CA LEU A 162 -11.89 11.64 8.78
C LEU A 162 -10.85 11.98 7.70
N LEU A 163 -10.99 11.41 6.50
CA LEU A 163 -10.10 11.67 5.36
C LEU A 163 -10.62 12.80 4.43
N THR A 164 -11.74 13.40 4.73
CA THR A 164 -12.36 14.50 3.96
C THR A 164 -12.26 15.83 4.70
#